data_e30dcc32ad67dc94c455df6dad0d9f9a
#
_entry.id   e30dcc32ad67dc94c455df6dad0d9f9a
#
_cell.length_a   1.000
_cell.length_b   1.000
_cell.length_c   1.000
_cell.angle_alpha   90.00
_cell.angle_beta   90.00
_cell.angle_gamma   90.00
#
_symmetry.space_group_name_H-M   'P 1'
#
loop_
_entity.id
_entity.type
_entity.pdbx_description
1 polymer ?
#
loop_
_entity_poly.entity_id
_entity_poly.type
_entity_poly.pdbx_seq_one_letter_code
_entity_poly.pdbx_strand_id
1 'polypeptide(L)'
;MINRRGKIKMETVYIAGGCLWGVQHFFDTVPGVQMTEAGRANGTTSSLDGPYDGYAECVKVVYDEKDTSISELMAHLFEIIDPYSLNKQGVDVGKKYRTGLYSTDPRHLEEARAFINGREDRDKIMLEVLPLTNYVRSAEEHQHHLERHPEDCSYCHIPDAVLNLSLIHI
;
A
#
# COMPACT_ATOMS: atom_id res chain seq x y z
N MET A 1 -10.74 -15.04 9.40
CA MET A 1 -9.96 -16.10 9.72
C MET A 1 -9.30 -15.99 11.00
N ILE A 2 -9.71 -16.72 11.93
CA ILE A 2 -9.27 -16.64 13.21
C ILE A 2 -8.59 -17.79 13.60
N ASN A 3 -7.68 -17.64 14.41
CA ASN A 3 -7.13 -18.64 14.82
C ASN A 3 -7.02 -18.74 16.26
N ARG A 4 -7.22 -19.83 16.77
CA ARG A 4 -7.04 -20.17 18.12
C ARG A 4 -5.91 -21.14 18.19
N ARG A 5 -5.20 -21.22 19.29
CA ARG A 5 -4.20 -22.23 19.52
C ARG A 5 -3.09 -22.25 18.49
N GLY A 6 -2.62 -21.07 18.13
CA GLY A 6 -1.48 -20.93 17.26
C GLY A 6 -1.74 -21.04 15.79
N LYS A 7 -3.01 -21.20 15.38
CA LYS A 7 -3.28 -21.15 13.96
C LYS A 7 -3.12 -19.73 13.46
N ILE A 8 -3.06 -19.56 12.16
CA ILE A 8 -2.86 -18.30 11.50
C ILE A 8 -4.08 -17.42 11.64
N LYS A 9 -3.87 -16.17 12.01
CA LYS A 9 -4.92 -15.16 11.97
C LYS A 9 -4.57 -14.13 10.94
N MET A 10 -5.34 -14.08 9.86
CA MET A 10 -5.13 -13.13 8.78
C MET A 10 -5.88 -11.84 9.03
N GLU A 11 -5.20 -10.74 8.73
CA GLU A 11 -5.76 -9.40 8.78
C GLU A 11 -5.62 -8.76 7.42
N THR A 12 -6.45 -7.76 7.15
CA THR A 12 -6.44 -7.07 5.85
C THR A 12 -6.37 -5.56 6.06
N VAL A 13 -5.47 -4.92 5.31
CA VAL A 13 -5.34 -3.47 5.31
C VAL A 13 -5.09 -3.02 3.87
N TYR A 14 -5.34 -1.74 3.58
CA TYR A 14 -5.21 -1.19 2.23
C TYR A 14 -4.20 -0.05 2.30
N ILE A 15 -3.14 -0.14 1.51
CA ILE A 15 -1.99 0.76 1.63
C ILE A 15 -1.77 1.48 0.30
N ALA A 16 -1.73 2.81 0.37
CA ALA A 16 -1.49 3.66 -0.79
C ALA A 16 -0.10 4.31 -0.65
N GLY A 17 0.71 4.16 -1.66
CA GLY A 17 2.08 4.68 -1.64
C GLY A 17 2.54 5.21 -2.99
N GLY A 18 1.64 5.78 -3.78
CA GLY A 18 1.93 6.23 -5.13
C GLY A 18 1.53 5.19 -6.16
N CYS A 19 2.35 4.98 -7.18
CA CYS A 19 2.05 4.02 -8.23
C CYS A 19 1.89 2.61 -7.67
N LEU A 20 0.75 2.01 -7.92
CA LEU A 20 0.44 0.69 -7.34
C LEU A 20 1.33 -0.44 -7.86
N TRP A 21 1.94 -0.30 -9.03
CA TRP A 21 2.84 -1.33 -9.54
C TRP A 21 4.02 -1.58 -8.60
N GLY A 22 4.69 -0.50 -8.19
CA GLY A 22 5.85 -0.59 -7.30
C GLY A 22 5.45 -0.97 -5.88
N VAL A 23 4.37 -0.40 -5.40
CA VAL A 23 3.89 -0.68 -4.04
C VAL A 23 3.52 -2.15 -3.90
N GLN A 24 2.80 -2.72 -4.88
CA GLN A 24 2.45 -4.14 -4.84
C GLN A 24 3.69 -5.02 -4.86
N HIS A 25 4.62 -4.73 -5.77
CA HIS A 25 5.83 -5.55 -5.89
C HIS A 25 6.63 -5.50 -4.59
N PHE A 26 6.75 -4.33 -3.98
CA PHE A 26 7.46 -4.19 -2.71
C PHE A 26 6.79 -5.00 -1.59
N PHE A 27 5.47 -4.85 -1.42
CA PHE A 27 4.77 -5.55 -0.33
C PHE A 27 4.72 -7.06 -0.54
N ASP A 28 4.82 -7.55 -1.77
CA ASP A 28 4.97 -8.98 -2.01
C ASP A 28 6.25 -9.55 -1.38
N THR A 29 7.24 -8.71 -1.09
CA THR A 29 8.50 -9.15 -0.49
C THR A 29 8.56 -8.95 1.02
N VAL A 30 7.55 -8.31 1.61
CA VAL A 30 7.56 -8.01 3.04
C VAL A 30 7.22 -9.25 3.85
N PRO A 31 8.06 -9.64 4.83
CA PRO A 31 7.76 -10.81 5.65
C PRO A 31 6.43 -10.67 6.38
N GLY A 32 5.65 -11.73 6.39
CA GLY A 32 4.33 -11.75 7.02
C GLY A 32 3.19 -11.40 6.09
N VAL A 33 3.47 -10.79 4.94
CA VAL A 33 2.46 -10.53 3.92
C VAL A 33 2.19 -11.81 3.15
N GLN A 34 0.93 -12.23 3.14
CA GLN A 34 0.53 -13.48 2.50
C GLN A 34 0.00 -13.28 1.09
N MET A 35 -0.64 -12.13 0.84
CA MET A 35 -1.26 -11.86 -0.45
C MET A 35 -1.40 -10.36 -0.64
N THR A 36 -1.25 -9.90 -1.88
CA THR A 36 -1.53 -8.52 -2.25
C THR A 36 -2.44 -8.45 -3.46
N GLU A 37 -3.16 -7.34 -3.58
CA GLU A 37 -4.03 -7.10 -4.72
C GLU A 37 -4.03 -5.60 -5.02
N ALA A 38 -3.73 -5.23 -6.26
CA ALA A 38 -3.77 -3.83 -6.66
C ALA A 38 -5.21 -3.35 -6.81
N GLY A 39 -5.49 -2.14 -6.37
CA GLY A 39 -6.85 -1.62 -6.41
C GLY A 39 -6.95 -0.12 -6.22
N ARG A 40 -8.18 0.32 -5.98
CA ARG A 40 -8.55 1.73 -5.82
C ARG A 40 -9.33 1.88 -4.53
N ALA A 41 -8.82 2.71 -3.64
CA ALA A 41 -9.45 2.93 -2.34
C ALA A 41 -10.17 4.27 -2.30
N ASN A 42 -11.31 4.26 -1.64
CA ASN A 42 -12.05 5.48 -1.28
C ASN A 42 -12.46 6.38 -2.44
N GLY A 43 -12.66 5.81 -3.61
CA GLY A 43 -13.38 6.48 -4.68
C GLY A 43 -14.88 6.42 -4.41
N THR A 44 -15.67 6.99 -5.28
CA THR A 44 -17.12 7.09 -5.09
C THR A 44 -17.91 6.12 -5.96
N THR A 45 -17.25 5.42 -6.89
CA THR A 45 -17.91 4.49 -7.81
C THR A 45 -17.26 3.12 -7.77
N SER A 46 -17.92 2.15 -8.37
CA SER A 46 -17.36 0.80 -8.50
C SER A 46 -16.85 0.51 -9.92
N SER A 47 -16.84 1.50 -10.79
CA SER A 47 -16.43 1.32 -12.17
C SER A 47 -14.93 1.58 -12.37
N LEU A 48 -14.29 0.76 -13.18
CA LEU A 48 -12.90 0.99 -13.58
C LEU A 48 -12.82 1.90 -14.82
N ASP A 49 -13.95 2.09 -15.54
CA ASP A 49 -13.95 2.77 -16.84
C ASP A 49 -14.50 4.17 -16.81
N GLY A 50 -15.03 4.62 -15.69
CA GLY A 50 -15.61 5.95 -15.57
C GLY A 50 -14.57 7.04 -15.35
N PRO A 51 -15.03 8.29 -15.25
CA PRO A 51 -14.14 9.40 -14.90
C PRO A 51 -13.49 9.17 -13.54
N TYR A 52 -12.38 9.84 -13.32
CA TYR A 52 -11.71 9.75 -12.02
C TYR A 52 -12.66 10.19 -10.92
N ASP A 53 -12.82 9.36 -9.90
CA ASP A 53 -13.81 9.55 -8.84
C ASP A 53 -13.20 9.86 -7.46
N GLY A 54 -11.94 10.21 -7.41
CA GLY A 54 -11.28 10.59 -6.17
C GLY A 54 -10.52 9.46 -5.46
N TYR A 55 -10.42 8.29 -6.09
CA TYR A 55 -9.74 7.16 -5.47
C TYR A 55 -8.24 7.38 -5.28
N ALA A 56 -7.65 6.64 -4.32
CA ALA A 56 -6.21 6.48 -4.21
C ALA A 56 -5.81 5.13 -4.78
N GLU A 57 -4.79 5.08 -5.63
CA GLU A 57 -4.21 3.80 -6.03
C GLU A 57 -3.67 3.13 -4.78
N CYS A 58 -4.04 1.89 -4.56
CA CYS A 58 -3.67 1.20 -3.34
C CYS A 58 -3.38 -0.27 -3.59
N VAL A 59 -2.87 -0.91 -2.56
CA VAL A 59 -2.64 -2.34 -2.53
C VAL A 59 -3.36 -2.90 -1.31
N LYS A 60 -4.23 -3.86 -1.56
CA LYS A 60 -4.83 -4.64 -0.48
C LYS A 60 -3.76 -5.59 0.01
N VAL A 61 -3.48 -5.55 1.29
CA VAL A 61 -2.44 -6.37 1.92
C VAL A 61 -3.10 -7.29 2.93
N VAL A 62 -2.96 -8.59 2.70
CA VAL A 62 -3.42 -9.62 3.64
C VAL A 62 -2.19 -10.16 4.34
N TYR A 63 -2.17 -10.10 5.66
CA TYR A 63 -0.97 -10.46 6.43
C TYR A 63 -1.33 -11.30 7.64
N ASP A 64 -0.33 -12.07 8.10
CA ASP A 64 -0.46 -12.86 9.31
C ASP A 64 -0.01 -12.00 10.49
N GLU A 65 -0.92 -11.75 11.43
CA GLU A 65 -0.62 -10.88 12.57
C GLU A 65 0.42 -11.46 13.52
N LYS A 66 0.77 -12.73 13.38
CA LYS A 66 1.86 -13.33 14.15
C LYS A 66 3.22 -12.90 13.63
N ASP A 67 3.31 -12.59 12.34
CA ASP A 67 4.58 -12.32 11.68
C ASP A 67 4.83 -10.83 11.46
N THR A 68 3.77 -10.04 11.38
CA THR A 68 3.92 -8.60 11.17
C THR A 68 2.76 -7.84 11.83
N SER A 69 2.79 -6.53 11.76
CA SER A 69 1.81 -5.66 12.40
C SER A 69 1.58 -4.41 11.56
N ILE A 70 0.54 -3.65 11.88
CA ILE A 70 0.29 -2.36 11.22
C ILE A 70 1.51 -1.45 11.39
N SER A 71 2.12 -1.39 12.57
CA SER A 71 3.30 -0.56 12.79
C SER A 71 4.48 -0.98 11.92
N GLU A 72 4.69 -2.28 11.75
CA GLU A 72 5.75 -2.77 10.87
C GLU A 72 5.44 -2.49 9.40
N LEU A 73 4.19 -2.66 8.99
CA LEU A 73 3.79 -2.34 7.62
C LEU A 73 3.95 -0.85 7.34
N MET A 74 3.63 0.02 8.31
CA MET A 74 3.85 1.45 8.20
C MET A 74 5.34 1.77 8.06
N ALA A 75 6.19 1.11 8.84
CA ALA A 75 7.63 1.30 8.74
C ALA A 75 8.14 0.92 7.35
N HIS A 76 7.66 -0.20 6.82
CA HIS A 76 8.01 -0.61 5.45
C HIS A 76 7.52 0.39 4.41
N LEU A 77 6.28 0.87 4.56
CA LEU A 77 5.75 1.89 3.64
C LEU A 77 6.63 3.13 3.63
N PHE A 78 7.09 3.57 4.79
CA PHE A 78 7.93 4.75 4.90
C PHE A 78 9.30 4.58 4.25
N GLU A 79 9.71 3.35 3.94
CA GLU A 79 10.94 3.10 3.19
C GLU A 79 10.79 3.45 1.70
N ILE A 80 9.57 3.49 1.19
CA ILE A 80 9.33 3.63 -0.24
C ILE A 80 8.56 4.89 -0.62
N ILE A 81 8.15 5.71 0.34
CA ILE A 81 7.43 6.95 0.05
C ILE A 81 8.19 8.17 0.54
N ASP A 82 7.81 9.32 -0.01
CA ASP A 82 8.11 10.61 0.59
C ASP A 82 6.89 10.98 1.45
N PRO A 83 6.97 10.86 2.77
CA PRO A 83 5.80 11.07 3.62
C PRO A 83 5.39 12.52 3.74
N TYR A 84 6.20 13.45 3.26
CA TYR A 84 5.91 14.88 3.31
C TYR A 84 5.22 15.39 2.04
N SER A 85 5.12 14.54 1.03
CA SER A 85 4.58 14.93 -0.26
C SER A 85 3.07 14.77 -0.30
N LEU A 86 2.37 15.81 -0.75
CA LEU A 86 0.93 15.78 -0.89
C LEU A 86 0.56 15.46 -2.33
N ASN A 87 -0.23 14.40 -2.53
CA ASN A 87 -0.75 14.01 -3.84
C ASN A 87 0.33 13.83 -4.92
N LYS A 88 1.51 13.37 -4.49
CA LYS A 88 2.62 13.19 -5.42
C LYS A 88 3.63 12.21 -4.83
N GLN A 89 4.12 11.31 -5.65
CA GLN A 89 5.25 10.45 -5.29
C GLN A 89 6.17 10.37 -6.50
N GLY A 90 7.36 10.98 -6.38
CA GLY A 90 8.30 11.04 -7.48
C GLY A 90 7.72 11.79 -8.66
N VAL A 91 7.72 11.16 -9.83
CA VAL A 91 7.18 11.73 -11.07
C VAL A 91 5.67 11.59 -11.17
N ASP A 92 5.06 10.78 -10.30
CA ASP A 92 3.62 10.54 -10.32
C ASP A 92 2.91 11.66 -9.55
N VAL A 93 2.19 12.51 -10.27
CA VAL A 93 1.52 13.67 -9.71
C VAL A 93 0.02 13.54 -9.88
N GLY A 94 -0.73 13.74 -8.80
CA GLY A 94 -2.17 13.69 -8.83
C GLY A 94 -2.74 13.08 -7.56
N LYS A 95 -4.01 13.38 -7.29
CA LYS A 95 -4.67 12.90 -6.07
C LYS A 95 -4.69 11.38 -5.96
N LYS A 96 -4.71 10.67 -7.09
CA LYS A 96 -4.71 9.20 -7.05
C LYS A 96 -3.39 8.60 -6.55
N TYR A 97 -2.33 9.39 -6.50
CA TYR A 97 -1.02 8.97 -6.00
C TYR A 97 -0.75 9.41 -4.56
N ARG A 98 -1.78 9.89 -3.87
CA ARG A 98 -1.62 10.26 -2.46
C ARG A 98 -1.34 9.04 -1.61
N THR A 99 -0.66 9.24 -0.50
CA THR A 99 -0.32 8.16 0.42
C THR A 99 -1.40 7.98 1.48
N GLY A 100 -1.57 6.74 1.93
CA GLY A 100 -2.58 6.47 2.93
C GLY A 100 -2.57 5.05 3.43
N LEU A 101 -3.24 4.86 4.55
CA LEU A 101 -3.57 3.54 5.07
C LEU A 101 -5.06 3.54 5.38
N TYR A 102 -5.76 2.56 4.82
CA TYR A 102 -7.21 2.45 4.97
C TYR A 102 -7.57 1.08 5.49
N SER A 103 -8.59 1.03 6.32
CA SER A 103 -9.05 -0.24 6.86
C SER A 103 -10.51 -0.12 7.31
N THR A 104 -11.18 -1.25 7.37
CA THR A 104 -12.51 -1.33 7.99
C THR A 104 -12.41 -1.59 9.49
N ASP A 105 -11.21 -1.88 10.00
CA ASP A 105 -10.99 -2.17 11.42
C ASP A 105 -10.41 -0.93 12.11
N PRO A 106 -11.17 -0.34 13.07
CA PRO A 106 -10.67 0.85 13.78
C PRO A 106 -9.35 0.63 14.52
N ARG A 107 -9.05 -0.61 14.94
CA ARG A 107 -7.79 -0.90 15.63
C ARG A 107 -6.60 -0.69 14.72
N HIS A 108 -6.74 -1.02 13.44
CA HIS A 108 -5.70 -0.79 12.44
C HIS A 108 -5.42 0.71 12.31
N LEU A 109 -6.46 1.50 12.24
CA LEU A 109 -6.33 2.96 12.08
C LEU A 109 -5.69 3.58 13.31
N GLU A 110 -6.07 3.11 14.49
CA GLU A 110 -5.50 3.58 15.74
C GLU A 110 -4.00 3.28 15.81
N GLU A 111 -3.61 2.07 15.46
CA GLU A 111 -2.19 1.68 15.45
C GLU A 111 -1.39 2.48 14.43
N ALA A 112 -1.95 2.70 13.24
CA ALA A 112 -1.29 3.52 12.22
C ALA A 112 -1.10 4.97 12.69
N ARG A 113 -2.12 5.54 13.32
CA ARG A 113 -2.02 6.89 13.88
C ARG A 113 -0.99 6.98 14.99
N ALA A 114 -0.91 5.95 15.83
CA ALA A 114 0.07 5.89 16.89
C ALA A 114 1.50 5.86 16.32
N PHE A 115 1.70 5.11 15.24
CA PHE A 115 2.98 5.08 14.54
C PHE A 115 3.39 6.49 14.09
N ILE A 116 2.48 7.22 13.47
CA ILE A 116 2.76 8.59 13.01
C ILE A 116 3.01 9.52 14.20
N ASN A 117 2.15 9.45 15.22
CA ASN A 117 2.26 10.32 16.38
C ASN A 117 3.52 10.10 17.20
N GLY A 118 4.13 8.93 17.09
CA GLY A 118 5.40 8.62 17.76
C GLY A 118 6.61 9.17 17.03
N ARG A 119 6.44 9.78 15.87
CA ARG A 119 7.56 10.32 15.09
C ARG A 119 7.80 11.78 15.43
N GLU A 120 9.05 12.19 15.35
CA GLU A 120 9.40 13.60 15.58
C GLU A 120 8.88 14.50 14.47
N ASP A 121 8.75 13.95 13.25
CA ASP A 121 8.29 14.68 12.06
C ASP A 121 6.78 14.59 11.84
N ARG A 122 6.02 14.15 12.83
CA ARG A 122 4.58 13.88 12.67
C ARG A 122 3.79 15.04 12.07
N ASP A 123 4.17 16.27 12.35
CA ASP A 123 3.46 17.44 11.84
C ASP A 123 3.67 17.69 10.35
N LYS A 124 4.65 17.03 9.75
CA LYS A 124 4.96 17.14 8.32
C LYS A 124 4.39 15.99 7.51
N ILE A 125 3.88 14.97 8.17
CA ILE A 125 3.39 13.74 7.49
C ILE A 125 2.08 14.06 6.77
N MET A 126 2.05 13.76 5.47
CA MET A 126 0.88 13.97 4.60
C MET A 126 0.08 12.70 4.32
N LEU A 127 0.49 11.58 4.91
CA LEU A 127 -0.19 10.31 4.73
C LEU A 127 -1.55 10.31 5.45
N GLU A 128 -2.61 9.90 4.74
CA GLU A 128 -3.93 9.77 5.34
C GLU A 128 -4.05 8.46 6.11
N VAL A 129 -4.78 8.49 7.21
CA VAL A 129 -5.19 7.26 7.91
C VAL A 129 -6.70 7.37 8.09
N LEU A 130 -7.45 6.64 7.28
CA LEU A 130 -8.89 6.81 7.18
C LEU A 130 -9.61 5.47 7.09
N PRO A 131 -10.88 5.42 7.50
CA PRO A 131 -11.69 4.24 7.23
C PRO A 131 -11.77 3.96 5.73
N LEU A 132 -11.77 2.69 5.37
CA LEU A 132 -12.03 2.30 4.00
C LEU A 132 -13.52 2.45 3.72
N THR A 133 -13.88 3.30 2.77
CA THR A 133 -15.27 3.52 2.40
C THR A 133 -15.64 2.84 1.09
N ASN A 134 -14.66 2.54 0.27
CA ASN A 134 -14.88 1.86 -1.00
C ASN A 134 -13.57 1.24 -1.48
N TYR A 135 -13.65 0.08 -2.09
CA TYR A 135 -12.49 -0.56 -2.70
C TYR A 135 -12.92 -1.25 -3.99
N VAL A 136 -12.17 -0.99 -5.06
CA VAL A 136 -12.39 -1.63 -6.35
C VAL A 136 -11.09 -2.28 -6.78
N ARG A 137 -11.12 -3.59 -7.05
CA ARG A 137 -9.97 -4.30 -7.57
C ARG A 137 -9.60 -3.76 -8.96
N SER A 138 -8.34 -3.46 -9.18
CA SER A 138 -7.87 -3.01 -10.49
C SER A 138 -7.87 -4.16 -11.49
N ALA A 139 -7.89 -3.81 -12.78
CA ALA A 139 -7.92 -4.81 -13.84
C ALA A 139 -6.72 -5.77 -13.75
N GLU A 140 -6.90 -6.96 -14.30
CA GLU A 140 -5.90 -8.02 -14.24
C GLU A 140 -4.54 -7.59 -14.75
N GLU A 141 -4.50 -6.73 -15.75
CA GLU A 141 -3.25 -6.23 -16.32
C GLU A 141 -2.41 -5.44 -15.34
N HIS A 142 -3.01 -4.91 -14.26
CA HIS A 142 -2.30 -4.18 -13.22
C HIS A 142 -1.86 -5.08 -12.04
N GLN A 143 -2.34 -6.32 -12.01
CA GLN A 143 -1.99 -7.22 -10.92
C GLN A 143 -0.60 -7.78 -11.12
N HIS A 144 0.28 -7.56 -10.13
CA HIS A 144 1.67 -8.03 -10.15
C HIS A 144 2.40 -7.61 -11.43
N HIS A 145 2.14 -6.38 -11.87
CA HIS A 145 2.65 -5.89 -13.15
C HIS A 145 4.17 -5.95 -13.24
N LEU A 146 4.88 -5.52 -12.21
CA LEU A 146 6.35 -5.50 -12.25
C LEU A 146 6.96 -6.90 -12.17
N GLU A 147 6.24 -7.87 -11.61
CA GLU A 147 6.71 -9.26 -11.63
C GLU A 147 6.72 -9.79 -13.06
N ARG A 148 5.71 -9.44 -13.85
CA ARG A 148 5.59 -9.88 -15.25
C ARG A 148 6.37 -8.97 -16.21
N HIS A 149 6.54 -7.71 -15.87
CA HIS A 149 7.18 -6.70 -16.71
C HIS A 149 8.19 -5.89 -15.90
N PRO A 150 9.31 -6.51 -15.48
CA PRO A 150 10.30 -5.80 -14.65
C PRO A 150 10.91 -4.57 -15.33
N GLU A 151 10.90 -4.55 -16.66
CA GLU A 151 11.39 -3.42 -17.43
C GLU A 151 10.63 -2.12 -17.13
N ASP A 152 9.40 -2.23 -16.63
CA ASP A 152 8.57 -1.06 -16.34
C ASP A 152 8.88 -0.42 -14.98
N CYS A 153 9.83 -0.96 -14.22
CA CYS A 153 10.17 -0.39 -12.91
C CYS A 153 10.75 1.03 -13.01
N SER A 154 11.28 1.41 -14.16
CA SER A 154 11.81 2.76 -14.36
C SER A 154 10.73 3.84 -14.27
N TYR A 155 9.47 3.46 -14.39
CA TYR A 155 8.34 4.38 -14.23
C TYR A 155 7.89 4.52 -12.78
N CYS A 156 8.49 3.77 -11.87
CA CYS A 156 8.12 3.83 -10.46
C CYS A 156 9.00 4.82 -9.72
N HIS A 157 8.45 5.42 -8.67
CA HIS A 157 9.21 6.28 -7.78
C HIS A 157 10.15 5.50 -6.84
N ILE A 158 9.97 4.16 -6.76
CA ILE A 158 10.74 3.31 -5.85
C ILE A 158 11.99 2.81 -6.57
N PRO A 159 13.19 3.00 -5.98
CA PRO A 159 14.43 2.55 -6.62
C PRO A 159 14.48 1.03 -6.80
N ASP A 160 15.10 0.58 -7.89
CA ASP A 160 15.30 -0.84 -8.18
C ASP A 160 15.92 -1.60 -7.02
N ALA A 161 16.88 -0.99 -6.33
CA ALA A 161 17.55 -1.64 -5.21
C ALA A 161 16.58 -1.98 -4.09
N VAL A 162 15.58 -1.13 -3.87
CA VAL A 162 14.55 -1.37 -2.84
C VAL A 162 13.59 -2.44 -3.31
N LEU A 163 13.24 -2.45 -4.60
CA LEU A 163 12.35 -3.45 -5.16
C LEU A 163 13.03 -4.80 -5.40
N ASN A 164 14.36 -4.84 -5.35
CA ASN A 164 15.15 -6.03 -5.63
C ASN A 164 14.93 -6.63 -7.01
N LEU A 165 14.51 -5.81 -7.97
CA LEU A 165 14.23 -6.31 -9.32
C LEU A 165 15.48 -6.82 -10.02
N SER A 166 16.60 -6.16 -9.80
CA SER A 166 17.87 -6.61 -10.39
C SER A 166 18.33 -7.94 -9.83
N LEU A 167 17.93 -8.29 -8.62
CA LEU A 167 18.29 -9.55 -8.00
C LEU A 167 17.42 -10.70 -8.49
N ILE A 168 16.21 -10.40 -8.90
CA ILE A 168 15.27 -11.40 -9.39
C ILE A 168 15.74 -12.04 -10.68
N HIS A 169 16.55 -11.35 -11.44
CA HIS A 169 16.99 -11.78 -12.75
C HIS A 169 18.36 -12.45 -12.76
N ILE A 170 18.92 -12.62 -11.61
CA ILE A 170 20.19 -13.33 -11.47
C ILE A 170 19.98 -14.85 -11.36
#